data_1ecf966ebe52cdbf1afc137cdda48901
#
_entry.id   1ecf966ebe52cdbf1afc137cdda48901
#
_cell.length_a   1.000
_cell.length_b   1.000
_cell.length_c   1.000
_cell.angle_alpha   90.00
_cell.angle_beta   90.00
_cell.angle_gamma   90.00
#
_symmetry.space_group_name_H-M   'P 1'
#
loop_
_entity.id
_entity.type
_entity.pdbx_description
1 polymer ?
#
loop_
_entity_poly.entity_id
_entity_poly.type
_entity_poly.pdbx_seq_one_letter_code
_entity_poly.pdbx_strand_id
1 'polypeptide(L)'
;MKKVYPAKQFARVTLVVMMMIFSLSGLQAQTNRVDETRMVTLNMQKASVREILDEIQKQTGVTFSYESSLLSGLQKTTFRADDEALTDCLTRLFANLPVVYKMTGNVVVLKRKPKQVTVSGFVRDKRSAESLIGASVYEAHSRVGTASNNFGFFSLTLPPGDITIRSSYIGYTSHQHILNGLERDTVLAIELEPSASLEEVVITGQSNDKQSVLSTQMGALEINQQTIRSTPVMFGEADIIKTLQLTPGVSAGTEGTAGMYVRGGNVDENLFLIDGNPVYQINHIGGIFSAFNPEAISGMDFFKSGFPSRYGGRLSSVVDVHTKEGNMKEYHGSASIGLISGNLNFEGPIIKDRTSFNIGLRRTWLDVLSAPAVAIANKITKKDGTRLRARYAFHDLNLKVNHIFNDRS
;
A
#
# COMPACT_ATOMS: atom_id res chain seq x y z
N MET A 1 57.81 -20.18 31.31
CA MET A 1 57.72 -19.25 32.46
C MET A 1 56.35 -18.54 32.42
N LYS A 2 55.38 -18.98 33.21
CA LYS A 2 54.08 -18.30 33.39
C LYS A 2 54.23 -17.21 34.44
N LYS A 3 54.08 -15.95 34.07
CA LYS A 3 53.98 -14.83 35.01
C LYS A 3 52.67 -14.89 35.75
N VAL A 4 52.70 -15.25 37.04
CA VAL A 4 51.56 -15.15 37.97
C VAL A 4 51.51 -13.72 38.45
N TYR A 5 50.48 -12.96 38.14
CA TYR A 5 50.24 -11.62 38.66
C TYR A 5 49.64 -11.75 40.06
N PRO A 6 50.08 -10.97 41.05
CA PRO A 6 49.61 -11.08 42.42
C PRO A 6 48.16 -10.61 42.56
N ALA A 7 47.37 -11.39 43.26
CA ALA A 7 45.92 -11.21 43.49
C ALA A 7 45.51 -9.78 44.01
N LYS A 8 46.42 -9.08 44.62
CA LYS A 8 46.20 -7.69 45.12
C LYS A 8 46.07 -6.64 44.01
N GLN A 9 46.67 -6.87 42.82
CA GLN A 9 46.51 -5.95 41.69
C GLN A 9 45.15 -6.16 41.00
N PHE A 10 44.66 -7.38 40.91
CA PHE A 10 43.31 -7.67 40.35
C PHE A 10 42.21 -7.04 41.21
N ALA A 11 42.31 -7.14 42.53
CA ALA A 11 41.33 -6.53 43.45
C ALA A 11 41.26 -5.02 43.33
N ARG A 12 42.42 -4.33 43.11
CA ARG A 12 42.45 -2.87 42.92
C ARG A 12 41.83 -2.44 41.57
N VAL A 13 42.09 -3.16 40.49
CA VAL A 13 41.51 -2.87 39.15
C VAL A 13 40.01 -3.11 39.19
N THR A 14 39.55 -4.20 39.83
CA THR A 14 38.11 -4.49 39.96
C THR A 14 37.38 -3.43 40.80
N LEU A 15 38.01 -2.93 41.86
CA LEU A 15 37.43 -1.87 42.70
C LEU A 15 37.34 -0.54 41.96
N VAL A 16 38.34 -0.17 41.14
CA VAL A 16 38.34 1.04 40.32
C VAL A 16 37.30 0.95 39.18
N VAL A 17 37.17 -0.21 38.54
CA VAL A 17 36.15 -0.45 37.51
C VAL A 17 34.75 -0.40 38.15
N MET A 18 34.58 -0.99 39.34
CA MET A 18 33.29 -0.93 40.06
C MET A 18 32.93 0.48 40.53
N MET A 19 33.90 1.29 40.93
CA MET A 19 33.69 2.72 41.20
C MET A 19 33.37 3.54 39.94
N MET A 20 33.99 3.24 38.79
CA MET A 20 33.64 3.89 37.53
C MET A 20 32.23 3.50 37.07
N ILE A 21 31.81 2.26 37.24
CA ILE A 21 30.45 1.84 36.91
C ILE A 21 29.43 2.51 37.84
N PHE A 22 29.76 2.70 39.11
CA PHE A 22 28.87 3.38 40.07
C PHE A 22 28.79 4.90 39.81
N SER A 23 29.86 5.53 39.32
CA SER A 23 29.81 6.95 38.91
C SER A 23 29.09 7.20 37.59
N LEU A 24 29.00 6.22 36.69
CA LEU A 24 28.18 6.30 35.45
C LEU A 24 26.70 6.09 35.72
N SER A 25 26.30 5.37 36.79
CA SER A 25 24.88 5.23 37.14
C SER A 25 24.25 6.45 37.77
N GLY A 26 25.08 7.48 38.12
CA GLY A 26 24.61 8.76 38.66
C GLY A 26 24.26 9.84 37.62
N LEU A 27 24.57 9.63 36.33
CA LEU A 27 24.07 10.48 35.23
C LEU A 27 22.77 9.93 34.71
N GLN A 28 21.75 9.82 35.56
CA GLN A 28 20.39 9.89 35.06
C GLN A 28 20.22 11.29 34.49
N ALA A 29 20.21 11.41 33.15
CA ALA A 29 19.64 12.57 32.51
C ALA A 29 18.26 12.75 33.15
N GLN A 30 18.09 13.86 33.87
CA GLN A 30 16.76 14.36 34.24
C GLN A 30 16.06 14.60 32.87
N THR A 31 15.43 13.59 32.32
CA THR A 31 14.32 13.79 31.42
C THR A 31 13.30 14.52 32.29
N ASN A 32 13.21 15.84 32.13
CA ASN A 32 12.08 16.60 32.58
C ASN A 32 10.85 15.96 31.96
N ARG A 33 10.30 14.92 32.59
CA ARG A 33 8.96 14.44 32.29
C ARG A 33 8.07 15.65 32.53
N VAL A 34 7.49 16.14 31.45
CA VAL A 34 6.39 17.07 31.53
C VAL A 34 5.39 16.43 32.48
N ASP A 35 5.03 17.16 33.51
CA ASP A 35 4.01 16.70 34.44
C ASP A 35 2.64 16.79 33.71
N GLU A 36 2.33 15.73 32.96
CA GLU A 36 1.10 15.61 32.14
C GLU A 36 -0.16 15.61 33.01
N THR A 37 0.01 15.56 34.34
CA THR A 37 -1.08 15.43 35.33
C THR A 37 -1.64 16.77 35.81
N ARG A 38 -1.20 17.91 35.22
CA ARG A 38 -1.74 19.21 35.62
C ARG A 38 -3.18 19.35 35.13
N MET A 39 -4.10 19.53 36.06
CA MET A 39 -5.51 19.71 35.78
C MET A 39 -5.86 21.19 35.63
N VAL A 40 -6.81 21.49 34.79
CA VAL A 40 -7.27 22.83 34.45
C VAL A 40 -8.78 22.91 34.64
N THR A 41 -9.24 23.93 35.39
CA THR A 41 -10.66 24.21 35.56
C THR A 41 -10.95 25.65 35.15
N LEU A 42 -11.66 25.83 34.05
CA LEU A 42 -11.95 27.13 33.43
C LEU A 42 -13.42 27.25 33.02
N ASN A 43 -13.98 28.42 33.23
CA ASN A 43 -15.31 28.79 32.69
C ASN A 43 -15.29 30.25 32.21
N MET A 44 -14.85 30.45 30.97
CA MET A 44 -14.68 31.75 30.38
C MET A 44 -15.65 31.97 29.24
N GLN A 45 -16.44 33.05 29.29
CA GLN A 45 -17.39 33.42 28.27
C GLN A 45 -16.88 34.61 27.45
N LYS A 46 -16.93 34.49 26.10
CA LYS A 46 -16.48 35.53 25.17
C LYS A 46 -15.08 36.12 25.49
N ALA A 47 -14.16 35.24 25.90
CA ALA A 47 -12.80 35.63 26.22
C ALA A 47 -11.87 35.51 24.98
N SER A 48 -10.85 36.35 24.95
CA SER A 48 -9.79 36.18 23.95
C SER A 48 -8.90 34.95 24.29
N VAL A 49 -8.28 34.38 23.28
CA VAL A 49 -7.37 33.24 23.48
C VAL A 49 -6.24 33.59 24.45
N ARG A 50 -5.77 34.84 24.42
CA ARG A 50 -4.74 35.34 25.35
C ARG A 50 -5.23 35.27 26.80
N GLU A 51 -6.43 35.76 27.10
CA GLU A 51 -7.02 35.73 28.46
C GLU A 51 -7.18 34.28 28.96
N ILE A 52 -7.55 33.36 28.07
CA ILE A 52 -7.65 31.93 28.40
C ILE A 52 -6.27 31.36 28.76
N LEU A 53 -5.24 31.68 27.95
CA LEU A 53 -3.86 31.21 28.20
C LEU A 53 -3.29 31.79 29.48
N ASP A 54 -3.55 33.07 29.76
CA ASP A 54 -3.09 33.75 31.01
C ASP A 54 -3.71 33.07 32.25
N GLU A 55 -4.97 32.63 32.15
CA GLU A 55 -5.64 31.93 33.24
C GLU A 55 -5.10 30.48 33.41
N ILE A 56 -4.87 29.76 32.29
CA ILE A 56 -4.19 28.46 32.34
C ILE A 56 -2.79 28.58 32.96
N GLN A 57 -2.05 29.63 32.60
CA GLN A 57 -0.71 29.89 33.14
C GLN A 57 -0.77 30.10 34.66
N LYS A 58 -1.74 30.84 35.19
CA LYS A 58 -1.91 31.06 36.63
C LYS A 58 -2.20 29.78 37.39
N GLN A 59 -3.02 28.91 36.84
CA GLN A 59 -3.42 27.65 37.46
C GLN A 59 -2.34 26.60 37.44
N THR A 60 -1.67 26.47 36.29
CA THR A 60 -0.72 25.37 36.05
C THR A 60 0.75 25.74 36.22
N GLY A 61 1.08 27.04 36.25
CA GLY A 61 2.45 27.55 36.33
C GLY A 61 3.27 27.31 35.04
N VAL A 62 2.67 26.88 33.93
CA VAL A 62 3.36 26.79 32.64
C VAL A 62 3.51 28.17 32.03
N THR A 63 4.57 28.38 31.25
CA THR A 63 4.80 29.63 30.53
C THR A 63 4.48 29.44 29.05
N PHE A 64 3.66 30.32 28.48
CA PHE A 64 3.39 30.33 27.04
C PHE A 64 4.36 31.25 26.32
N SER A 65 5.05 30.72 25.30
CA SER A 65 5.97 31.47 24.44
C SER A 65 5.40 31.52 23.03
N TYR A 66 5.12 32.72 22.53
CA TYR A 66 4.56 32.93 21.19
C TYR A 66 4.86 34.33 20.68
N GLU A 67 4.82 34.51 19.37
CA GLU A 67 4.89 35.81 18.72
C GLU A 67 3.57 36.57 18.94
N SER A 68 3.65 37.84 19.32
CA SER A 68 2.46 38.66 19.67
C SER A 68 1.43 38.73 18.55
N SER A 69 1.85 38.65 17.28
CA SER A 69 1.01 38.64 16.09
C SER A 69 0.17 37.36 15.95
N LEU A 70 0.59 36.25 16.56
CA LEU A 70 -0.01 34.93 16.41
C LEU A 70 -1.46 34.87 16.93
N LEU A 71 -1.73 35.56 18.04
CA LEU A 71 -3.04 35.59 18.69
C LEU A 71 -3.87 36.83 18.32
N SER A 72 -3.25 37.80 17.61
CA SER A 72 -3.94 39.01 17.17
C SER A 72 -4.92 38.66 16.02
N GLY A 73 -6.17 39.08 16.14
CA GLY A 73 -7.23 38.83 15.13
C GLY A 73 -8.00 37.52 15.32
N LEU A 74 -7.67 36.72 16.33
CA LEU A 74 -8.50 35.56 16.69
C LEU A 74 -9.81 36.03 17.35
N GLN A 75 -10.90 35.39 16.96
CA GLN A 75 -12.22 35.69 17.51
C GLN A 75 -12.30 35.29 18.99
N LYS A 76 -13.03 36.09 19.78
CA LYS A 76 -13.34 35.73 21.16
C LYS A 76 -14.16 34.45 21.19
N THR A 77 -13.84 33.54 22.08
CA THR A 77 -14.49 32.22 22.20
C THR A 77 -15.00 32.01 23.63
N THR A 78 -15.99 31.13 23.77
CA THR A 78 -16.41 30.63 25.08
C THR A 78 -15.72 29.30 25.29
N PHE A 79 -14.96 29.17 26.37
CA PHE A 79 -14.19 27.99 26.67
C PHE A 79 -14.41 27.52 28.10
N ARG A 80 -14.73 26.25 28.25
CA ARG A 80 -14.95 25.61 29.54
C ARG A 80 -14.09 24.35 29.64
N ALA A 81 -13.35 24.19 30.72
CA ALA A 81 -12.67 22.97 31.13
C ALA A 81 -13.07 22.69 32.57
N ASP A 82 -13.28 21.43 32.91
CA ASP A 82 -13.73 20.98 34.23
C ASP A 82 -12.84 19.82 34.65
N ASP A 83 -11.83 20.14 35.45
CA ASP A 83 -10.82 19.18 35.93
C ASP A 83 -10.20 18.35 34.77
N GLU A 84 -9.79 19.04 33.70
CA GLU A 84 -9.29 18.46 32.46
C GLU A 84 -7.75 18.51 32.41
N ALA A 85 -7.10 17.48 31.88
CA ALA A 85 -5.66 17.48 31.71
C ALA A 85 -5.20 18.62 30.79
N LEU A 86 -4.10 19.30 31.15
CA LEU A 86 -3.59 20.45 30.40
C LEU A 86 -3.40 20.17 28.90
N THR A 87 -2.91 18.99 28.54
CA THR A 87 -2.71 18.57 27.15
C THR A 87 -4.03 18.46 26.38
N ASP A 88 -5.05 17.91 26.99
CA ASP A 88 -6.37 17.75 26.39
C ASP A 88 -7.07 19.10 26.27
N CYS A 89 -6.97 19.92 27.32
CA CYS A 89 -7.47 21.30 27.34
C CYS A 89 -6.84 22.13 26.20
N LEU A 90 -5.51 22.10 26.01
CA LEU A 90 -4.82 22.81 24.95
C LEU A 90 -5.17 22.25 23.57
N THR A 91 -5.25 20.94 23.43
CA THR A 91 -5.64 20.29 22.17
C THR A 91 -7.03 20.74 21.73
N ARG A 92 -7.98 20.79 22.64
CA ARG A 92 -9.35 21.24 22.40
C ARG A 92 -9.41 22.74 22.12
N LEU A 93 -8.67 23.55 22.86
CA LEU A 93 -8.60 25.02 22.66
C LEU A 93 -8.10 25.36 21.24
N PHE A 94 -7.06 24.66 20.76
CA PHE A 94 -6.44 24.93 19.46
C PHE A 94 -7.02 24.13 18.29
N ALA A 95 -7.97 23.21 18.52
CA ALA A 95 -8.51 22.34 17.48
C ALA A 95 -8.98 23.09 16.21
N ASN A 96 -9.67 24.22 16.41
CA ASN A 96 -10.24 25.04 15.34
C ASN A 96 -9.46 26.35 15.09
N LEU A 97 -8.28 26.50 15.68
CA LEU A 97 -7.47 27.69 15.52
C LEU A 97 -6.25 27.40 14.61
N PRO A 98 -5.73 28.40 13.90
CA PRO A 98 -4.54 28.26 13.07
C PRO A 98 -3.25 28.26 13.91
N VAL A 99 -3.27 27.55 15.02
CA VAL A 99 -2.18 27.48 16.02
C VAL A 99 -1.87 26.03 16.34
N VAL A 100 -0.60 25.68 16.40
CA VAL A 100 -0.08 24.43 16.93
C VAL A 100 0.79 24.70 18.14
N TYR A 101 0.84 23.79 19.09
CA TYR A 101 1.67 23.93 20.27
C TYR A 101 2.67 22.79 20.42
N LYS A 102 3.79 23.07 21.04
CA LYS A 102 4.77 22.08 21.48
C LYS A 102 5.14 22.37 22.93
N MET A 103 5.01 21.38 23.78
CA MET A 103 5.39 21.48 25.18
C MET A 103 6.85 21.00 25.35
N THR A 104 7.66 21.78 26.07
CA THR A 104 9.04 21.44 26.38
C THR A 104 9.31 21.86 27.85
N GLY A 105 9.29 20.88 28.75
CA GLY A 105 9.32 21.13 30.19
C GLY A 105 8.14 21.99 30.65
N ASN A 106 8.42 23.13 31.28
CA ASN A 106 7.41 24.07 31.77
C ASN A 106 7.02 25.17 30.75
N VAL A 107 7.48 25.06 29.48
CA VAL A 107 7.23 26.04 28.44
C VAL A 107 6.38 25.42 27.33
N VAL A 108 5.30 26.09 27.00
CA VAL A 108 4.43 25.77 25.85
C VAL A 108 4.70 26.78 24.74
N VAL A 109 5.34 26.32 23.66
CA VAL A 109 5.64 27.14 22.49
C VAL A 109 4.51 27.05 21.51
N LEU A 110 3.88 28.20 21.17
CA LEU A 110 2.83 28.26 20.16
C LEU A 110 3.41 28.76 18.84
N LYS A 111 3.01 28.10 17.75
CA LYS A 111 3.38 28.49 16.38
C LYS A 111 2.14 28.53 15.49
N ARG A 112 2.20 29.31 14.40
CA ARG A 112 1.16 29.26 13.38
C ARG A 112 1.13 27.88 12.76
N LYS A 113 -0.05 27.30 12.64
CA LYS A 113 -0.26 26.05 11.90
C LYS A 113 0.22 26.28 10.47
N PRO A 114 1.15 25.52 9.94
CA PRO A 114 1.59 25.70 8.56
C PRO A 114 0.42 25.51 7.63
N LYS A 115 0.23 26.41 6.68
CA LYS A 115 -0.70 26.24 5.58
C LYS A 115 -0.28 24.99 4.83
N GLN A 116 -1.22 24.18 4.44
CA GLN A 116 -0.97 22.99 3.60
C GLN A 116 -1.82 23.09 2.35
N VAL A 117 -1.33 22.54 1.25
CA VAL A 117 -2.02 22.42 -0.02
C VAL A 117 -2.06 20.96 -0.41
N THR A 118 -3.15 20.53 -1.04
CA THR A 118 -3.30 19.16 -1.52
C THR A 118 -3.14 19.13 -3.02
N VAL A 119 -2.20 18.31 -3.50
CA VAL A 119 -2.05 17.93 -4.90
C VAL A 119 -2.69 16.57 -5.06
N SER A 120 -3.74 16.46 -5.84
CA SER A 120 -4.45 15.21 -6.10
C SER A 120 -4.63 15.00 -7.59
N GLY A 121 -5.00 13.79 -7.99
CA GLY A 121 -5.28 13.52 -9.41
C GLY A 121 -5.18 12.05 -9.75
N PHE A 122 -5.04 11.78 -11.04
CA PHE A 122 -5.00 10.42 -11.56
C PHE A 122 -3.71 10.16 -12.32
N VAL A 123 -3.15 8.97 -12.15
CA VAL A 123 -2.02 8.46 -12.93
C VAL A 123 -2.55 7.45 -13.94
N ARG A 124 -2.30 7.71 -15.22
CA ARG A 124 -2.81 6.90 -16.33
C ARG A 124 -1.71 6.55 -17.33
N ASP A 125 -1.92 5.47 -18.04
CA ASP A 125 -1.12 5.13 -19.22
C ASP A 125 -1.43 6.13 -20.35
N LYS A 126 -0.41 6.72 -20.94
CA LYS A 126 -0.55 7.70 -22.02
C LYS A 126 -1.15 7.10 -23.29
N ARG A 127 -0.91 5.80 -23.56
CA ARG A 127 -1.37 5.14 -24.80
C ARG A 127 -2.76 4.58 -24.67
N SER A 128 -3.08 3.95 -23.52
CA SER A 128 -4.37 3.29 -23.31
C SER A 128 -5.37 4.12 -22.54
N ALA A 129 -4.91 5.16 -21.78
CA ALA A 129 -5.63 5.90 -20.76
C ALA A 129 -6.09 5.01 -19.57
N GLU A 130 -5.60 3.77 -19.47
CA GLU A 130 -5.88 2.87 -18.37
C GLU A 130 -5.26 3.41 -17.07
N SER A 131 -5.97 3.25 -15.96
CA SER A 131 -5.50 3.67 -14.64
C SER A 131 -4.28 2.86 -14.21
N LEU A 132 -3.21 3.52 -13.81
CA LEU A 132 -2.01 2.88 -13.28
C LEU A 132 -2.14 2.74 -11.76
N ILE A 133 -2.40 1.52 -11.31
CA ILE A 133 -2.55 1.15 -9.91
C ILE A 133 -1.17 1.02 -9.28
N GLY A 134 -0.97 1.59 -8.08
CA GLY A 134 0.31 1.50 -7.38
C GLY A 134 1.43 2.37 -7.97
N ALA A 135 1.12 3.30 -8.88
CA ALA A 135 2.11 4.24 -9.38
C ALA A 135 2.59 5.15 -8.25
N SER A 136 3.90 5.24 -8.09
CA SER A 136 4.53 6.08 -7.06
C SER A 136 4.48 7.54 -7.45
N VAL A 137 3.94 8.39 -6.57
CA VAL A 137 3.87 9.85 -6.74
C VAL A 137 4.47 10.50 -5.50
N TYR A 138 5.53 11.28 -5.65
CA TYR A 138 6.22 11.92 -4.53
C TYR A 138 6.77 13.30 -4.88
N GLU A 139 6.93 14.14 -3.86
CA GLU A 139 7.61 15.41 -3.98
C GLU A 139 9.12 15.22 -3.91
N ALA A 140 9.86 15.78 -4.86
CA ALA A 140 11.28 15.50 -5.10
C ALA A 140 12.21 15.93 -3.95
N HIS A 141 11.90 17.03 -3.25
CA HIS A 141 12.75 17.61 -2.21
C HIS A 141 12.43 17.03 -0.82
N SER A 142 11.16 17.04 -0.42
CA SER A 142 10.71 16.53 0.88
C SER A 142 10.62 15.00 0.91
N ARG A 143 10.55 14.36 -0.27
CA ARG A 143 10.30 12.91 -0.44
C ARG A 143 9.01 12.42 0.20
N VAL A 144 8.10 13.33 0.52
CA VAL A 144 6.73 12.95 0.92
C VAL A 144 6.03 12.41 -0.30
N GLY A 145 5.48 11.21 -0.20
CA GLY A 145 4.88 10.52 -1.34
C GLY A 145 3.71 9.62 -0.98
N THR A 146 3.04 9.17 -2.01
CA THR A 146 1.92 8.24 -1.95
C THR A 146 1.94 7.34 -3.18
N ALA A 147 1.20 6.23 -3.14
CA ALA A 147 0.91 5.42 -4.32
C ALA A 147 -0.50 5.72 -4.83
N SER A 148 -0.73 5.56 -6.13
CA SER A 148 -2.07 5.64 -6.69
C SER A 148 -2.91 4.44 -6.25
N ASN A 149 -4.19 4.66 -5.98
CA ASN A 149 -5.13 3.61 -5.57
C ASN A 149 -5.62 2.78 -6.76
N ASN A 150 -6.58 1.86 -6.52
CA ASN A 150 -7.16 0.96 -7.52
C ASN A 150 -7.84 1.67 -8.71
N PHE A 151 -8.05 2.98 -8.62
CA PHE A 151 -8.59 3.82 -9.69
C PHE A 151 -7.54 4.74 -10.30
N GLY A 152 -6.25 4.54 -9.96
CA GLY A 152 -5.16 5.42 -10.37
C GLY A 152 -5.14 6.76 -9.64
N PHE A 153 -6.03 7.00 -8.66
CA PHE A 153 -6.11 8.27 -7.93
C PHE A 153 -5.03 8.36 -6.86
N PHE A 154 -4.39 9.52 -6.76
CA PHE A 154 -3.47 9.88 -5.69
C PHE A 154 -3.86 11.19 -5.01
N SER A 155 -3.43 11.38 -3.77
CA SER A 155 -3.59 12.62 -3.02
C SER A 155 -2.38 12.82 -2.11
N LEU A 156 -1.76 14.00 -2.21
CA LEU A 156 -0.53 14.34 -1.51
C LEU A 156 -0.67 15.72 -0.88
N THR A 157 -0.52 15.81 0.43
CA THR A 157 -0.61 17.07 1.17
C THR A 157 0.78 17.59 1.50
N LEU A 158 1.08 18.82 1.06
CA LEU A 158 2.41 19.42 1.07
C LEU A 158 2.36 20.86 1.60
N PRO A 159 3.47 21.44 2.08
CA PRO A 159 3.59 22.87 2.30
C PRO A 159 3.39 23.63 0.98
N PRO A 160 2.82 24.85 0.99
CA PRO A 160 2.73 25.70 -0.21
C PRO A 160 4.11 26.17 -0.66
N GLY A 161 4.25 26.46 -1.93
CA GLY A 161 5.49 26.94 -2.54
C GLY A 161 5.78 26.29 -3.88
N ASP A 162 7.07 26.23 -4.23
CA ASP A 162 7.53 25.54 -5.42
C ASP A 162 7.60 24.05 -5.15
N ILE A 163 6.82 23.27 -5.86
CA ILE A 163 6.64 21.83 -5.64
C ILE A 163 7.01 21.10 -6.92
N THR A 164 7.86 20.10 -6.81
CA THR A 164 8.24 19.23 -7.91
C THR A 164 7.70 17.82 -7.65
N ILE A 165 6.63 17.44 -8.33
CA ILE A 165 6.04 16.12 -8.25
C ILE A 165 6.75 15.18 -9.24
N ARG A 166 7.26 14.07 -8.74
CA ARG A 166 7.76 12.96 -9.56
C ARG A 166 6.80 11.80 -9.49
N SER A 167 6.54 11.22 -10.65
CA SER A 167 5.73 10.01 -10.80
C SER A 167 6.52 8.93 -11.51
N SER A 168 6.40 7.69 -11.05
CA SER A 168 7.08 6.53 -11.63
C SER A 168 6.23 5.26 -11.46
N TYR A 169 6.34 4.38 -12.44
CA TYR A 169 5.69 3.08 -12.44
C TYR A 169 6.58 2.06 -13.15
N ILE A 170 6.53 0.80 -12.74
CA ILE A 170 7.37 -0.26 -13.32
C ILE A 170 7.00 -0.46 -14.80
N GLY A 171 8.01 -0.42 -15.68
CA GLY A 171 7.79 -0.51 -17.14
C GLY A 171 7.41 0.79 -17.82
N TYR A 172 7.49 1.93 -17.09
CA TYR A 172 7.15 3.26 -17.59
C TYR A 172 8.28 4.25 -17.37
N THR A 173 8.36 5.24 -18.27
CA THR A 173 9.29 6.36 -18.11
C THR A 173 8.81 7.26 -16.98
N SER A 174 9.71 7.56 -16.03
CA SER A 174 9.39 8.49 -14.93
C SER A 174 9.09 9.89 -15.47
N HIS A 175 8.07 10.54 -14.91
CA HIS A 175 7.65 11.88 -15.30
C HIS A 175 7.78 12.87 -14.13
N GLN A 176 8.03 14.16 -14.45
CA GLN A 176 8.19 15.22 -13.48
C GLN A 176 7.29 16.41 -13.84
N HIS A 177 6.49 16.84 -12.86
CA HIS A 177 5.66 18.05 -12.93
C HIS A 177 6.20 19.10 -11.98
N ILE A 178 6.43 20.30 -12.49
CA ILE A 178 6.89 21.45 -11.71
C ILE A 178 5.71 22.39 -11.50
N LEU A 179 5.37 22.65 -10.24
CA LEU A 179 4.29 23.54 -9.81
C LEU A 179 4.94 24.70 -9.06
N ASN A 180 5.01 25.86 -9.70
CA ASN A 180 5.61 27.05 -9.10
C ASN A 180 4.58 27.84 -8.29
N GLY A 181 4.96 28.23 -7.06
CA GLY A 181 4.13 29.09 -6.22
C GLY A 181 2.76 28.49 -5.86
N LEU A 182 2.67 27.20 -5.63
CA LEU A 182 1.40 26.54 -5.33
C LEU A 182 0.85 27.01 -3.98
N GLU A 183 -0.29 27.70 -3.96
CA GLU A 183 -0.95 28.20 -2.76
C GLU A 183 -2.34 27.61 -2.49
N ARG A 184 -2.88 26.83 -3.42
CA ARG A 184 -4.23 26.23 -3.38
C ARG A 184 -4.17 24.77 -3.77
N ASP A 185 -5.19 24.02 -3.36
CA ASP A 185 -5.38 22.66 -3.81
C ASP A 185 -5.47 22.58 -5.33
N THR A 186 -4.78 21.59 -5.89
CA THR A 186 -4.61 21.44 -7.34
C THR A 186 -4.85 20.00 -7.74
N VAL A 187 -5.48 19.81 -8.91
CA VAL A 187 -5.70 18.50 -9.52
C VAL A 187 -4.74 18.35 -10.70
N LEU A 188 -3.99 17.24 -10.74
CA LEU A 188 -3.05 16.90 -11.80
C LEU A 188 -3.52 15.66 -12.56
N ALA A 189 -3.53 15.72 -13.89
CA ALA A 189 -3.59 14.53 -14.72
C ALA A 189 -2.15 14.11 -15.06
N ILE A 190 -1.73 12.96 -14.58
CA ILE A 190 -0.39 12.41 -14.82
C ILE A 190 -0.52 11.29 -15.85
N GLU A 191 0.10 11.45 -17.00
CA GLU A 191 0.18 10.42 -18.03
C GLU A 191 1.62 9.90 -18.09
N LEU A 192 1.80 8.60 -17.86
CA LEU A 192 3.09 7.92 -17.98
C LEU A 192 3.19 7.21 -19.33
N GLU A 193 4.36 7.27 -19.94
CA GLU A 193 4.64 6.62 -21.21
C GLU A 193 5.32 5.28 -20.97
N PRO A 194 4.80 4.16 -21.53
CA PRO A 194 5.47 2.87 -21.43
C PRO A 194 6.91 2.96 -21.96
N SER A 195 7.86 2.49 -21.17
CA SER A 195 9.26 2.42 -21.59
C SER A 195 9.45 1.29 -22.59
N ALA A 196 9.94 1.60 -23.78
CA ALA A 196 10.32 0.58 -24.77
C ALA A 196 11.67 -0.09 -24.44
N SER A 197 12.41 0.46 -23.50
CA SER A 197 13.68 -0.07 -23.01
C SER A 197 13.39 -1.10 -21.92
N LEU A 198 13.75 -2.35 -22.16
CA LEU A 198 14.06 -3.30 -21.11
C LEU A 198 15.36 -2.84 -20.44
N GLU A 199 15.35 -1.72 -19.77
CA GLU A 199 16.37 -1.48 -18.77
C GLU A 199 16.24 -2.62 -17.78
N GLU A 200 17.29 -3.41 -17.72
CA GLU A 200 17.50 -4.41 -16.68
C GLU A 200 17.11 -3.72 -15.38
N VAL A 201 15.95 -4.11 -14.83
CA VAL A 201 15.55 -3.67 -13.49
C VAL A 201 16.56 -4.33 -12.58
N VAL A 202 17.70 -3.66 -12.40
CA VAL A 202 18.63 -3.95 -11.33
C VAL A 202 17.81 -3.69 -10.06
N ILE A 203 17.23 -4.76 -9.54
CA ILE A 203 16.63 -4.78 -8.20
C ILE A 203 17.80 -4.60 -7.24
N THR A 204 18.30 -3.38 -7.16
CA THR A 204 19.12 -3.00 -6.02
C THR A 204 18.15 -3.02 -4.84
N GLY A 205 18.36 -3.97 -3.93
CA GLY A 205 17.50 -4.20 -2.76
C GLY A 205 17.30 -2.99 -1.82
N GLN A 206 17.67 -1.79 -2.25
CA GLN A 206 17.51 -0.53 -1.55
C GLN A 206 16.26 0.29 -1.98
N SER A 207 15.64 0.04 -3.16
CA SER A 207 14.50 0.84 -3.58
C SER A 207 13.16 0.32 -3.03
N ASN A 208 13.02 -1.00 -2.88
CA ASN A 208 11.79 -1.60 -2.33
C ASN A 208 11.69 -1.43 -0.80
N ASP A 209 12.83 -1.43 -0.08
CA ASP A 209 12.81 -1.24 1.38
C ASP A 209 12.39 0.18 1.79
N LYS A 210 12.69 1.21 0.98
CA LYS A 210 12.29 2.59 1.31
C LYS A 210 10.80 2.87 1.04
N GLN A 211 10.19 2.26 0.04
CA GLN A 211 8.75 2.33 -0.19
C GLN A 211 7.98 1.56 0.89
N SER A 212 8.48 0.40 1.29
CA SER A 212 7.92 -0.43 2.36
C SER A 212 7.96 0.27 3.73
N VAL A 213 9.00 1.07 4.00
CA VAL A 213 9.17 1.82 5.27
C VAL A 213 8.26 3.07 5.34
N LEU A 214 7.90 3.65 4.18
CA LEU A 214 7.02 4.83 4.11
C LEU A 214 5.53 4.45 3.97
N SER A 215 5.22 3.21 3.57
CA SER A 215 3.84 2.74 3.56
C SER A 215 3.38 2.44 4.99
N THR A 216 2.27 3.04 5.39
CA THR A 216 1.63 2.77 6.70
C THR A 216 1.06 1.35 6.81
N GLN A 217 1.03 0.59 5.73
CA GLN A 217 0.53 -0.78 5.67
C GLN A 217 1.67 -1.79 5.61
N MET A 218 2.04 -2.33 6.76
CA MET A 218 2.99 -3.44 6.84
C MET A 218 2.37 -4.72 6.29
N GLY A 219 3.10 -5.40 5.36
CA GLY A 219 2.67 -6.69 4.81
C GLY A 219 1.81 -6.64 3.57
N ALA A 220 1.57 -5.45 3.00
CA ALA A 220 1.00 -5.28 1.66
C ALA A 220 2.08 -5.45 0.58
N LEU A 221 1.73 -6.14 -0.51
CA LEU A 221 2.56 -6.33 -1.69
C LEU A 221 1.69 -6.11 -2.92
N GLU A 222 2.05 -5.12 -3.74
CA GLU A 222 1.43 -4.90 -5.04
C GLU A 222 2.21 -5.67 -6.12
N ILE A 223 1.52 -6.44 -6.93
CA ILE A 223 2.09 -7.24 -8.01
C ILE A 223 1.42 -6.83 -9.32
N ASN A 224 2.19 -6.26 -10.22
CA ASN A 224 1.70 -5.84 -11.52
C ASN A 224 1.69 -6.98 -12.56
N GLN A 225 1.04 -6.76 -13.69
CA GLN A 225 0.94 -7.73 -14.79
C GLN A 225 2.31 -8.17 -15.31
N GLN A 226 3.29 -7.27 -15.39
CA GLN A 226 4.62 -7.60 -15.89
C GLN A 226 5.33 -8.62 -14.97
N THR A 227 5.22 -8.46 -13.66
CA THR A 227 5.74 -9.42 -12.68
C THR A 227 5.06 -10.76 -12.82
N ILE A 228 3.74 -10.80 -13.00
CA ILE A 228 2.98 -12.05 -13.23
C ILE A 228 3.48 -12.75 -14.49
N ARG A 229 3.67 -12.04 -15.60
CA ARG A 229 4.15 -12.59 -16.87
C ARG A 229 5.61 -13.03 -16.83
N SER A 230 6.46 -12.41 -16.03
CA SER A 230 7.87 -12.76 -15.89
C SER A 230 8.11 -13.94 -14.95
N THR A 231 7.09 -14.36 -14.20
CA THR A 231 7.18 -15.51 -13.30
C THR A 231 7.31 -16.82 -14.09
N PRO A 232 8.17 -17.76 -13.64
CA PRO A 232 8.28 -19.08 -14.28
C PRO A 232 6.93 -19.77 -14.38
N VAL A 233 6.59 -20.25 -15.57
CA VAL A 233 5.27 -20.78 -15.90
C VAL A 233 5.26 -22.31 -15.97
N MET A 234 4.16 -22.92 -15.53
CA MET A 234 3.88 -24.32 -15.79
C MET A 234 3.02 -24.43 -17.06
N PHE A 235 3.42 -25.34 -17.95
CA PHE A 235 2.71 -25.63 -19.20
C PHE A 235 2.56 -24.42 -20.16
N GLY A 236 3.38 -23.38 -20.00
CA GLY A 236 3.39 -22.20 -20.87
C GLY A 236 2.31 -21.15 -20.56
N GLU A 237 1.71 -21.21 -19.37
CA GLU A 237 0.74 -20.23 -18.91
C GLU A 237 1.16 -19.60 -17.58
N ALA A 238 1.16 -18.26 -17.51
CA ALA A 238 1.38 -17.53 -16.27
C ALA A 238 0.22 -17.79 -15.30
N ASP A 239 0.54 -17.89 -14.00
CA ASP A 239 -0.47 -18.16 -12.97
C ASP A 239 -0.24 -17.26 -11.75
N ILE A 240 -1.28 -16.54 -11.35
CA ILE A 240 -1.25 -15.58 -10.25
C ILE A 240 -0.93 -16.27 -8.93
N ILE A 241 -1.56 -17.41 -8.66
CA ILE A 241 -1.33 -18.14 -7.41
C ILE A 241 0.10 -18.66 -7.34
N LYS A 242 0.66 -19.12 -8.46
CA LYS A 242 2.07 -19.53 -8.53
C LYS A 242 3.01 -18.34 -8.27
N THR A 243 2.68 -17.16 -8.80
CA THR A 243 3.43 -15.94 -8.52
C THR A 243 3.42 -15.62 -7.02
N LEU A 244 2.26 -15.75 -6.35
CA LEU A 244 2.14 -15.53 -4.90
C LEU A 244 2.93 -16.57 -4.08
N GLN A 245 2.96 -17.83 -4.51
CA GLN A 245 3.71 -18.90 -3.86
C GLN A 245 5.23 -18.66 -3.85
N LEU A 246 5.75 -17.83 -4.76
CA LEU A 246 7.17 -17.43 -4.76
C LEU A 246 7.48 -16.28 -3.79
N THR A 247 6.48 -15.68 -3.17
CA THR A 247 6.70 -14.55 -2.25
C THR A 247 7.09 -15.06 -0.86
N PRO A 248 8.01 -14.37 -0.15
CA PRO A 248 8.41 -14.76 1.21
C PRO A 248 7.21 -14.86 2.17
N GLY A 249 7.15 -15.93 2.95
CA GLY A 249 6.07 -16.18 3.92
C GLY A 249 4.82 -16.81 3.32
N VAL A 250 4.87 -17.24 2.06
CA VAL A 250 3.85 -18.04 1.39
C VAL A 250 4.42 -19.42 1.09
N SER A 251 3.67 -20.46 1.40
CA SER A 251 4.04 -21.84 1.10
C SER A 251 2.99 -22.50 0.22
N ALA A 252 3.43 -23.21 -0.80
CA ALA A 252 2.59 -24.14 -1.53
C ALA A 252 2.35 -25.38 -0.67
N GLY A 253 1.15 -25.89 -0.61
CA GLY A 253 0.86 -27.14 0.11
C GLY A 253 1.45 -28.34 -0.63
N THR A 254 0.75 -28.80 -1.65
CA THR A 254 1.26 -29.82 -2.56
C THR A 254 1.87 -29.13 -3.77
N GLU A 255 3.09 -29.53 -4.13
CA GLU A 255 3.77 -28.97 -5.29
C GLU A 255 2.92 -29.09 -6.55
N GLY A 256 2.85 -28.02 -7.31
CA GLY A 256 2.02 -27.94 -8.52
C GLY A 256 0.53 -27.64 -8.30
N THR A 257 0.05 -27.49 -7.07
CA THR A 257 -1.34 -27.14 -6.79
C THR A 257 -1.54 -25.66 -6.44
N ALA A 258 -2.77 -25.17 -6.49
CA ALA A 258 -3.14 -23.80 -6.14
C ALA A 258 -3.30 -23.57 -4.62
N GLY A 259 -2.97 -24.56 -3.79
CA GLY A 259 -2.97 -24.40 -2.33
C GLY A 259 -1.98 -23.33 -1.89
N MET A 260 -2.42 -22.41 -1.03
CA MET A 260 -1.59 -21.33 -0.53
C MET A 260 -1.74 -21.20 0.98
N TYR A 261 -0.63 -21.36 1.69
CA TYR A 261 -0.52 -21.20 3.14
C TYR A 261 0.28 -19.94 3.42
N VAL A 262 -0.33 -18.96 4.04
CA VAL A 262 0.30 -17.66 4.28
C VAL A 262 0.57 -17.51 5.76
N ARG A 263 1.84 -17.34 6.14
CA ARG A 263 2.29 -17.15 7.53
C ARG A 263 1.71 -18.18 8.52
N GLY A 264 1.56 -19.42 8.09
CA GLY A 264 1.04 -20.51 8.91
C GLY A 264 -0.48 -20.64 8.95
N GLY A 265 -1.22 -19.78 8.26
CA GLY A 265 -2.68 -19.93 8.09
C GLY A 265 -3.02 -21.00 7.05
N ASN A 266 -4.25 -21.51 7.08
CA ASN A 266 -4.74 -22.54 6.18
C ASN A 266 -5.21 -22.00 4.83
N VAL A 267 -5.39 -22.89 3.86
CA VAL A 267 -5.83 -22.53 2.49
C VAL A 267 -7.18 -21.82 2.47
N ASP A 268 -8.11 -22.26 3.32
CA ASP A 268 -9.45 -21.72 3.46
C ASP A 268 -9.52 -20.39 4.24
N GLU A 269 -8.41 -19.98 4.85
CA GLU A 269 -8.30 -18.71 5.57
C GLU A 269 -7.86 -17.53 4.70
N ASN A 270 -7.62 -17.76 3.41
CA ASN A 270 -7.27 -16.72 2.45
C ASN A 270 -8.53 -16.19 1.74
N LEU A 271 -8.64 -14.87 1.60
CA LEU A 271 -9.70 -14.21 0.84
C LEU A 271 -9.18 -13.87 -0.56
N PHE A 272 -9.86 -14.38 -1.57
CA PHE A 272 -9.59 -14.02 -2.96
C PHE A 272 -10.73 -13.16 -3.50
N LEU A 273 -10.37 -12.06 -4.15
CA LEU A 273 -11.30 -11.11 -4.72
C LEU A 273 -10.93 -10.84 -6.19
N ILE A 274 -11.92 -10.51 -7.01
CA ILE A 274 -11.76 -9.87 -8.32
C ILE A 274 -12.50 -8.54 -8.27
N ASP A 275 -11.77 -7.44 -8.46
CA ASP A 275 -12.30 -6.08 -8.35
C ASP A 275 -13.17 -5.90 -7.09
N GLY A 276 -12.69 -6.38 -5.93
CA GLY A 276 -13.37 -6.32 -4.64
C GLY A 276 -14.49 -7.35 -4.41
N ASN A 277 -14.81 -8.21 -5.39
CA ASN A 277 -15.86 -9.22 -5.27
C ASN A 277 -15.27 -10.60 -4.91
N PRO A 278 -15.81 -11.32 -3.90
CA PRO A 278 -15.29 -12.61 -3.46
C PRO A 278 -15.36 -13.69 -4.53
N VAL A 279 -14.26 -14.43 -4.69
CA VAL A 279 -14.15 -15.62 -5.56
C VAL A 279 -14.02 -16.85 -4.70
N TYR A 280 -15.00 -17.74 -4.74
CA TYR A 280 -15.00 -18.96 -3.93
C TYR A 280 -14.26 -20.12 -4.60
N GLN A 281 -14.33 -20.21 -5.92
CA GLN A 281 -13.64 -21.24 -6.70
C GLN A 281 -12.42 -20.61 -7.37
N ILE A 282 -11.27 -20.73 -6.74
CA ILE A 282 -10.01 -20.07 -7.16
C ILE A 282 -9.18 -20.93 -8.13
N ASN A 283 -9.60 -22.16 -8.42
CA ASN A 283 -8.79 -23.08 -9.20
C ASN A 283 -9.63 -24.01 -10.08
N HIS A 284 -8.97 -24.53 -11.11
CA HIS A 284 -9.46 -25.58 -12.00
C HIS A 284 -8.62 -26.84 -11.84
N ILE A 285 -9.15 -28.00 -12.23
CA ILE A 285 -8.45 -29.30 -12.29
C ILE A 285 -7.71 -29.62 -10.97
N GLY A 286 -8.44 -29.62 -9.85
CA GLY A 286 -7.85 -29.98 -8.55
C GLY A 286 -6.72 -29.06 -8.08
N GLY A 287 -6.63 -27.84 -8.60
CA GLY A 287 -5.64 -26.85 -8.20
C GLY A 287 -4.43 -26.69 -9.12
N ILE A 288 -4.40 -27.35 -10.27
CA ILE A 288 -3.31 -27.23 -11.24
C ILE A 288 -3.29 -25.83 -11.89
N PHE A 289 -4.46 -25.27 -12.20
CA PHE A 289 -4.63 -23.95 -12.78
C PHE A 289 -5.44 -23.05 -11.88
N SER A 290 -5.08 -21.77 -11.80
CA SER A 290 -5.93 -20.77 -11.16
C SER A 290 -7.15 -20.43 -12.04
N ALA A 291 -8.23 -19.98 -11.40
CA ALA A 291 -9.41 -19.48 -12.09
C ALA A 291 -9.21 -18.06 -12.66
N PHE A 292 -8.06 -17.44 -12.40
CA PHE A 292 -7.72 -16.09 -12.84
C PHE A 292 -7.06 -16.14 -14.23
N ASN A 293 -7.65 -15.44 -15.19
CA ASN A 293 -7.06 -15.32 -16.53
C ASN A 293 -5.99 -14.21 -16.53
N PRO A 294 -4.69 -14.54 -16.66
CA PRO A 294 -3.61 -13.55 -16.55
C PRO A 294 -3.63 -12.49 -17.66
N GLU A 295 -4.26 -12.78 -18.81
CA GLU A 295 -4.35 -11.81 -19.91
C GLU A 295 -5.41 -10.72 -19.65
N ALA A 296 -6.42 -11.01 -18.83
CA ALA A 296 -7.49 -10.09 -18.46
C ALA A 296 -7.18 -9.28 -17.18
N ILE A 297 -6.00 -9.47 -16.56
CA ILE A 297 -5.64 -8.89 -15.27
C ILE A 297 -4.58 -7.81 -15.46
N SER A 298 -4.73 -6.68 -14.75
CA SER A 298 -3.77 -5.58 -14.68
C SER A 298 -2.77 -5.74 -13.54
N GLY A 299 -3.20 -6.33 -12.42
CA GLY A 299 -2.36 -6.54 -11.23
C GLY A 299 -3.13 -7.10 -10.07
N MET A 300 -2.53 -7.13 -8.89
CA MET A 300 -3.17 -7.55 -7.65
C MET A 300 -2.54 -6.93 -6.42
N ASP A 301 -3.36 -6.72 -5.39
CA ASP A 301 -2.94 -6.38 -4.04
C ASP A 301 -2.91 -7.64 -3.19
N PHE A 302 -1.79 -7.92 -2.57
CA PHE A 302 -1.63 -9.05 -1.67
C PHE A 302 -1.28 -8.59 -0.25
N PHE A 303 -2.21 -8.81 0.67
CA PHE A 303 -2.04 -8.50 2.09
C PHE A 303 -1.76 -9.80 2.86
N LYS A 304 -0.53 -9.98 3.35
CA LYS A 304 -0.12 -11.15 4.14
C LYS A 304 -0.52 -11.05 5.61
N SER A 305 -0.87 -9.85 6.08
CA SER A 305 -1.37 -9.52 7.41
C SER A 305 -1.73 -8.05 7.47
N GLY A 306 -2.48 -7.62 8.49
CA GLY A 306 -2.80 -6.21 8.68
C GLY A 306 -3.59 -5.59 7.52
N PHE A 307 -4.47 -6.36 6.91
CA PHE A 307 -5.29 -5.87 5.79
C PHE A 307 -6.28 -4.78 6.27
N PRO A 308 -6.61 -3.82 5.40
CA PRO A 308 -7.56 -2.74 5.71
C PRO A 308 -8.92 -3.25 6.20
N SER A 309 -9.60 -2.43 7.00
CA SER A 309 -10.91 -2.76 7.61
C SER A 309 -12.03 -3.04 6.59
N ARG A 310 -11.85 -2.65 5.31
CA ARG A 310 -12.78 -2.98 4.22
C ARG A 310 -12.82 -4.47 3.88
N TYR A 311 -11.78 -5.22 4.25
CA TYR A 311 -11.72 -6.66 4.04
C TYR A 311 -12.08 -7.41 5.32
N GLY A 312 -12.82 -8.49 5.19
CA GLY A 312 -13.21 -9.32 6.34
C GLY A 312 -13.56 -10.74 5.94
N GLY A 313 -13.91 -11.57 6.94
CA GLY A 313 -14.38 -12.95 6.73
C GLY A 313 -13.28 -13.99 6.51
N ARG A 314 -12.00 -13.61 6.54
CA ARG A 314 -10.85 -14.51 6.49
C ARG A 314 -9.75 -14.05 7.46
N LEU A 315 -8.85 -14.95 7.85
CA LEU A 315 -7.91 -14.73 8.94
C LEU A 315 -6.46 -14.60 8.51
N SER A 316 -6.07 -15.24 7.39
CA SER A 316 -4.67 -15.36 7.00
C SER A 316 -4.22 -14.26 6.04
N SER A 317 -4.85 -14.18 4.87
CA SER A 317 -4.46 -13.19 3.85
C SER A 317 -5.63 -12.72 3.00
N VAL A 318 -5.39 -11.62 2.27
CA VAL A 318 -6.30 -11.09 1.25
C VAL A 318 -5.54 -10.90 -0.05
N VAL A 319 -6.09 -11.42 -1.14
CA VAL A 319 -5.64 -11.22 -2.52
C VAL A 319 -6.75 -10.54 -3.28
N ASP A 320 -6.57 -9.28 -3.64
CA ASP A 320 -7.52 -8.52 -4.46
C ASP A 320 -6.93 -8.35 -5.86
N VAL A 321 -7.53 -9.05 -6.82
CA VAL A 321 -7.08 -9.10 -8.21
C VAL A 321 -7.83 -8.05 -9.00
N HIS A 322 -7.11 -7.21 -9.72
CA HIS A 322 -7.65 -6.13 -10.54
C HIS A 322 -7.67 -6.54 -12.00
N THR A 323 -8.85 -6.46 -12.63
CA THR A 323 -9.01 -6.71 -14.05
C THR A 323 -8.68 -5.46 -14.87
N LYS A 324 -8.22 -5.64 -16.10
CA LYS A 324 -7.96 -4.54 -17.05
C LYS A 324 -9.21 -3.73 -17.31
N GLU A 325 -9.05 -2.41 -17.37
CA GLU A 325 -10.13 -1.48 -17.72
C GLU A 325 -10.37 -1.42 -19.24
N GLY A 326 -9.37 -1.83 -20.00
CA GLY A 326 -9.39 -1.77 -21.46
C GLY A 326 -8.88 -0.43 -22.01
N ASN A 327 -8.38 -0.45 -23.22
CA ASN A 327 -7.83 0.73 -23.89
C ASN A 327 -8.94 1.70 -24.34
N MET A 328 -8.86 2.96 -23.90
CA MET A 328 -9.84 4.00 -24.25
C MET A 328 -9.56 4.71 -25.56
N LYS A 329 -8.38 4.49 -26.16
CA LYS A 329 -7.90 5.23 -27.34
C LYS A 329 -7.92 4.37 -28.61
N GLU A 330 -7.47 3.12 -28.50
CA GLU A 330 -7.24 2.23 -29.65
C GLU A 330 -7.70 0.80 -29.35
N TYR A 331 -8.00 0.03 -30.41
CA TYR A 331 -8.32 -1.38 -30.28
C TYR A 331 -7.05 -2.22 -30.20
N HIS A 332 -6.96 -3.09 -29.23
CA HIS A 332 -5.87 -4.04 -29.05
C HIS A 332 -6.42 -5.46 -28.90
N GLY A 333 -5.65 -6.42 -29.37
CA GLY A 333 -5.96 -7.82 -29.19
C GLY A 333 -4.68 -8.61 -28.95
N SER A 334 -4.75 -9.60 -28.08
CA SER A 334 -3.70 -10.59 -27.87
C SER A 334 -4.28 -12.00 -27.94
N ALA A 335 -3.49 -12.92 -28.52
CA ALA A 335 -3.81 -14.32 -28.55
C ALA A 335 -2.59 -15.12 -28.10
N SER A 336 -2.77 -16.05 -27.20
CA SER A 336 -1.72 -16.97 -26.76
C SER A 336 -2.21 -18.42 -26.84
N ILE A 337 -1.32 -19.29 -27.26
CA ILE A 337 -1.59 -20.73 -27.36
C ILE A 337 -0.51 -21.46 -26.58
N GLY A 338 -0.90 -22.04 -25.45
CA GLY A 338 -0.07 -22.92 -24.63
C GLY A 338 -0.28 -24.40 -24.96
N LEU A 339 0.46 -25.27 -24.26
CA LEU A 339 0.34 -26.73 -24.44
C LEU A 339 -1.06 -27.25 -24.09
N ILE A 340 -1.73 -26.65 -23.12
CA ILE A 340 -2.97 -27.17 -22.52
C ILE A 340 -4.13 -26.20 -22.69
N SER A 341 -3.86 -24.89 -22.84
CA SER A 341 -4.87 -23.83 -22.91
C SER A 341 -4.55 -22.81 -23.99
N GLY A 342 -5.58 -22.05 -24.39
CA GLY A 342 -5.43 -20.88 -25.21
C GLY A 342 -6.22 -19.72 -24.62
N ASN A 343 -5.66 -18.53 -24.78
CA ASN A 343 -6.21 -17.29 -24.30
C ASN A 343 -6.40 -16.32 -25.47
N LEU A 344 -7.51 -15.61 -25.44
CA LEU A 344 -7.79 -14.47 -26.32
C LEU A 344 -8.14 -13.28 -25.41
N ASN A 345 -7.55 -12.14 -25.69
CA ASN A 345 -7.95 -10.90 -25.07
C ASN A 345 -8.22 -9.86 -26.15
N PHE A 346 -9.32 -9.13 -26.02
CA PHE A 346 -9.68 -8.04 -26.92
C PHE A 346 -10.21 -6.86 -26.14
N GLU A 347 -9.65 -5.69 -26.40
CA GLU A 347 -9.98 -4.47 -25.69
C GLU A 347 -10.04 -3.27 -26.64
N GLY A 348 -10.76 -2.23 -26.27
CA GLY A 348 -10.85 -1.05 -27.06
C GLY A 348 -11.89 -0.04 -26.58
N PRO A 349 -11.98 1.13 -27.25
CA PRO A 349 -12.96 2.15 -26.93
C PRO A 349 -14.36 1.79 -27.45
N ILE A 350 -15.37 1.94 -26.59
CA ILE A 350 -16.77 2.06 -27.00
C ILE A 350 -17.05 3.54 -27.33
N ILE A 351 -16.59 4.44 -26.43
CA ILE A 351 -16.60 5.87 -26.65
C ILE A 351 -15.16 6.36 -26.36
N LYS A 352 -14.49 6.89 -27.37
CA LYS A 352 -13.10 7.31 -27.29
C LYS A 352 -12.89 8.25 -26.11
N ASP A 353 -11.81 8.03 -25.33
CA ASP A 353 -11.40 8.78 -24.14
C ASP A 353 -12.42 8.77 -22.98
N ARG A 354 -13.49 7.97 -23.07
CA ARG A 354 -14.53 7.90 -22.04
C ARG A 354 -14.96 6.51 -21.62
N THR A 355 -15.14 5.61 -22.60
CA THR A 355 -15.70 4.27 -22.33
C THR A 355 -14.87 3.23 -23.03
N SER A 356 -14.33 2.30 -22.28
CA SER A 356 -13.59 1.15 -22.80
C SER A 356 -14.27 -0.17 -22.43
N PHE A 357 -13.88 -1.22 -23.14
CA PHE A 357 -14.22 -2.59 -22.78
C PHE A 357 -12.97 -3.46 -22.84
N ASN A 358 -12.99 -4.53 -22.05
CA ASN A 358 -12.01 -5.62 -22.10
C ASN A 358 -12.78 -6.95 -22.09
N ILE A 359 -12.45 -7.85 -23.02
CA ILE A 359 -13.01 -9.20 -23.12
C ILE A 359 -11.85 -10.18 -23.11
N GLY A 360 -11.76 -10.99 -22.05
CA GLY A 360 -10.80 -12.08 -21.92
C GLY A 360 -11.51 -13.44 -22.05
N LEU A 361 -11.00 -14.29 -22.92
CA LEU A 361 -11.47 -15.66 -23.12
C LEU A 361 -10.32 -16.62 -22.85
N ARG A 362 -10.58 -17.68 -22.09
CA ARG A 362 -9.63 -18.77 -21.91
C ARG A 362 -10.34 -20.11 -22.06
N ARG A 363 -9.70 -21.06 -22.75
CA ARG A 363 -10.18 -22.43 -22.89
C ARG A 363 -9.03 -23.41 -22.79
N THR A 364 -9.24 -24.52 -22.09
CA THR A 364 -8.34 -25.68 -22.16
C THR A 364 -8.82 -26.68 -23.20
N TRP A 365 -7.86 -27.41 -23.77
CA TRP A 365 -8.15 -28.52 -24.73
C TRP A 365 -7.71 -29.88 -24.18
N LEU A 366 -7.79 -30.07 -22.87
CA LEU A 366 -7.51 -31.35 -22.23
C LEU A 366 -8.47 -32.46 -22.74
N ASP A 367 -9.69 -32.09 -23.10
CA ASP A 367 -10.65 -33.00 -23.78
C ASP A 367 -10.12 -33.51 -25.12
N VAL A 368 -9.43 -32.66 -25.87
CA VAL A 368 -8.81 -33.03 -27.16
C VAL A 368 -7.54 -33.83 -26.94
N LEU A 369 -6.67 -33.38 -26.01
CA LEU A 369 -5.41 -34.04 -25.72
C LEU A 369 -5.58 -35.42 -25.08
N SER A 370 -6.61 -35.63 -24.26
CA SER A 370 -6.89 -36.91 -23.62
C SER A 370 -7.60 -37.91 -24.58
N ALA A 371 -8.18 -37.46 -25.66
CA ALA A 371 -8.97 -38.31 -26.56
C ALA A 371 -8.18 -39.52 -27.12
N PRO A 372 -6.92 -39.41 -27.59
CA PRO A 372 -6.14 -40.56 -28.03
C PRO A 372 -5.84 -41.56 -26.91
N ALA A 373 -5.50 -41.07 -25.72
CA ALA A 373 -5.22 -41.93 -24.54
C ALA A 373 -6.49 -42.71 -24.13
N VAL A 374 -7.65 -42.03 -24.10
CA VAL A 374 -8.96 -42.68 -23.81
C VAL A 374 -9.30 -43.70 -24.89
N ALA A 375 -9.01 -43.40 -26.15
CA ALA A 375 -9.26 -44.37 -27.26
C ALA A 375 -8.39 -45.61 -27.14
N ILE A 376 -7.10 -45.45 -26.78
CA ILE A 376 -6.16 -46.56 -26.53
C ILE A 376 -6.64 -47.39 -25.33
N ALA A 377 -6.94 -46.72 -24.20
CA ALA A 377 -7.46 -47.39 -23.00
C ALA A 377 -8.71 -48.22 -23.32
N ASN A 378 -9.65 -47.65 -24.06
CA ASN A 378 -10.86 -48.37 -24.48
C ASN A 378 -10.61 -49.58 -25.44
N LYS A 379 -9.52 -49.53 -26.21
CA LYS A 379 -9.10 -50.68 -27.02
C LYS A 379 -8.53 -51.82 -26.15
N ILE A 380 -7.80 -51.47 -25.15
CA ILE A 380 -7.16 -52.42 -24.20
C ILE A 380 -8.23 -53.07 -23.31
N THR A 381 -9.17 -52.26 -22.78
CA THR A 381 -10.20 -52.70 -21.82
C THR A 381 -11.45 -53.35 -22.51
N LYS A 382 -11.42 -53.51 -23.83
CA LYS A 382 -12.57 -53.99 -24.62
C LYS A 382 -13.08 -55.38 -24.22
N LYS A 383 -12.27 -56.17 -23.47
CA LYS A 383 -12.64 -57.52 -23.01
C LYS A 383 -13.74 -57.54 -21.94
N ASP A 384 -13.90 -56.45 -21.16
CA ASP A 384 -14.79 -56.41 -19.99
C ASP A 384 -16.08 -55.61 -20.24
N GLY A 385 -16.33 -55.13 -21.44
CA GLY A 385 -17.54 -54.36 -21.80
C GLY A 385 -17.58 -52.93 -21.24
N THR A 386 -16.61 -52.55 -20.40
CA THR A 386 -16.51 -51.23 -19.78
C THR A 386 -15.90 -50.22 -20.75
N ARG A 387 -16.55 -49.09 -20.98
CA ARG A 387 -16.02 -47.97 -21.77
C ARG A 387 -15.66 -46.82 -20.87
N LEU A 388 -14.37 -46.42 -20.85
CA LEU A 388 -13.93 -45.20 -20.21
C LEU A 388 -14.40 -44.01 -21.04
N ARG A 389 -15.10 -43.05 -20.40
CA ARG A 389 -15.45 -41.74 -20.97
C ARG A 389 -14.89 -40.69 -20.03
N ALA A 390 -13.81 -40.06 -20.43
CA ALA A 390 -13.21 -38.95 -19.69
C ALA A 390 -13.03 -37.78 -20.65
N ARG A 391 -13.74 -36.69 -20.42
CA ARG A 391 -13.58 -35.43 -21.15
C ARG A 391 -13.61 -34.32 -20.10
N TYR A 392 -12.61 -33.48 -20.09
CA TYR A 392 -12.54 -32.33 -19.24
C TYR A 392 -12.04 -31.12 -20.03
N ALA A 393 -12.78 -30.04 -19.97
CA ALA A 393 -12.33 -28.70 -20.41
C ALA A 393 -12.95 -27.67 -19.50
N PHE A 394 -12.27 -26.60 -19.27
CA PHE A 394 -12.83 -25.42 -18.62
C PHE A 394 -12.75 -24.22 -19.57
N HIS A 395 -13.62 -23.26 -19.33
CA HIS A 395 -13.73 -22.04 -20.08
C HIS A 395 -13.88 -20.89 -19.09
N ASP A 396 -13.10 -19.85 -19.24
CA ASP A 396 -13.25 -18.62 -18.47
C ASP A 396 -13.59 -17.48 -19.43
N LEU A 397 -14.54 -16.66 -19.02
CA LEU A 397 -14.94 -15.44 -19.69
C LEU A 397 -14.85 -14.28 -18.69
N ASN A 398 -14.04 -13.30 -19.02
CA ASN A 398 -13.96 -12.04 -18.31
C ASN A 398 -14.48 -10.93 -19.22
N LEU A 399 -15.41 -10.12 -18.73
CA LEU A 399 -15.93 -8.95 -19.42
C LEU A 399 -15.95 -7.78 -18.45
N LYS A 400 -15.32 -6.70 -18.84
CA LYS A 400 -15.34 -5.43 -18.09
C LYS A 400 -15.66 -4.29 -19.04
N VAL A 401 -16.47 -3.38 -18.56
CA VAL A 401 -16.74 -2.08 -19.20
C VAL A 401 -16.40 -1.01 -18.20
N ASN A 402 -15.57 -0.07 -18.59
CA ASN A 402 -15.19 1.08 -17.79
C ASN A 402 -15.71 2.37 -18.43
N HIS A 403 -16.23 3.30 -17.61
CA HIS A 403 -16.75 4.58 -18.08
C HIS A 403 -16.33 5.72 -17.13
N ILE A 404 -15.77 6.77 -17.71
CA ILE A 404 -15.40 8.00 -17.01
C ILE A 404 -16.54 8.99 -17.16
N PHE A 405 -17.29 9.25 -16.08
CA PHE A 405 -18.44 10.19 -16.11
C PHE A 405 -17.99 11.65 -16.16
N ASN A 406 -16.91 12.00 -15.47
CA ASN A 406 -16.31 13.33 -15.46
C ASN A 406 -14.83 13.27 -15.06
N ASP A 407 -14.10 14.39 -15.19
CA ASP A 407 -12.65 14.46 -14.90
C ASP A 407 -12.30 14.30 -13.41
N ARG A 408 -13.30 14.13 -12.55
CA ARG A 408 -13.13 13.96 -11.09
C ARG A 408 -13.62 12.60 -10.58
N SER A 409 -14.08 11.73 -11.45
CA SER A 409 -14.61 10.39 -11.14
C SER A 409 -13.98 9.31 -12.01
#